data_e83d94925811b1a1675535168ed5dc5b
#
_entry.id   e83d94925811b1a1675535168ed5dc5b
#
_cell.length_a   1.000
_cell.length_b   1.000
_cell.length_c   1.000
_cell.angle_alpha   90.00
_cell.angle_beta   90.00
_cell.angle_gamma   90.00
#
_symmetry.space_group_name_H-M   'P 1'
#
loop_
_entity.id
_entity.type
_entity.pdbx_description
1 polymer ?
#
loop_
_entity_poly.entity_id
_entity_poly.type
_entity_poly.pdbx_seq_one_letter_code
_entity_poly.pdbx_strand_id
1 'polypeptide(L)'
;MNDIKRLAGYIGSYKKDMMLGALMVMIETAFELVIPIMIADLIDVGVANHDLAYIYSKGFQMGICALLALVTGLLYARFAARASYGWGAKIREAEYAKVMQYSFSNLDHFDTSSLITRMTTDVTVLQNLINSGFRPVTRGPSLLILGIGLSFWMNPKLAIVFLVCTPVLGIVLFLIVRKVAPMYTKLQTIVDRLNHVVQEGVTAIRAVKAFVRGEYEEEKFDAVNTDLSVSSEQTFHYAVLNLPAFQVVMYSAIVLIMWFGGNMILSGSLKVGDLTGFLSYVMQVVNALMMIANVFLLLTRSLASAHRIAEVLDERIVLKSPENGVQKVKDGSVDFEQVSFKYHKDAKAYALSDVDLHIKAGQTIGL
;
A
#
# COMPACT_ATOMS: atom_id res chain seq x y z
N MET A 1 -2.97 11.26 5.66
CA MET A 1 -3.81 10.38 6.53
C MET A 1 -5.27 10.78 6.57
N ASN A 2 -5.62 12.08 6.51
CA ASN A 2 -7.02 12.54 6.49
C ASN A 2 -7.77 12.05 5.24
N ASP A 3 -7.12 12.05 4.08
CA ASP A 3 -7.72 11.64 2.80
C ASP A 3 -8.10 10.15 2.80
N ILE A 4 -7.21 9.27 3.30
CA ILE A 4 -7.56 7.84 3.45
C ILE A 4 -8.74 7.65 4.42
N LYS A 5 -8.79 8.38 5.54
CA LYS A 5 -9.94 8.29 6.47
C LYS A 5 -11.25 8.71 5.80
N ARG A 6 -11.20 9.74 4.97
CA ARG A 6 -12.33 10.22 4.20
C ARG A 6 -12.77 9.19 3.17
N LEU A 7 -11.83 8.68 2.37
CA LEU A 7 -12.11 7.64 1.38
C LEU A 7 -12.60 6.34 2.02
N ALA A 8 -12.16 6.03 3.24
CA ALA A 8 -12.70 4.91 4.01
C ALA A 8 -14.21 5.06 4.31
N GLY A 9 -14.77 6.28 4.27
CA GLY A 9 -16.21 6.49 4.35
C GLY A 9 -17.00 5.79 3.23
N TYR A 10 -16.42 5.66 2.04
CA TYR A 10 -17.00 4.96 0.89
C TYR A 10 -17.01 3.43 1.01
N ILE A 11 -16.39 2.85 2.05
CA ILE A 11 -16.47 1.40 2.31
C ILE A 11 -17.92 0.97 2.56
N GLY A 12 -18.73 1.80 3.22
CA GLY A 12 -20.17 1.62 3.36
C GLY A 12 -20.59 0.20 3.77
N SER A 13 -21.28 -0.50 2.88
CA SER A 13 -21.77 -1.87 3.07
C SER A 13 -20.67 -2.93 3.22
N TYR A 14 -19.45 -2.66 2.75
CA TYR A 14 -18.31 -3.60 2.81
C TYR A 14 -17.56 -3.59 4.15
N LYS A 15 -17.96 -2.75 5.11
CA LYS A 15 -17.38 -2.76 6.48
C LYS A 15 -17.49 -4.12 7.15
N LYS A 16 -18.60 -4.82 6.93
CA LYS A 16 -18.82 -6.18 7.46
C LYS A 16 -17.81 -7.17 6.87
N ASP A 17 -17.58 -7.10 5.56
CA ASP A 17 -16.60 -7.97 4.89
C ASP A 17 -15.17 -7.68 5.42
N MET A 18 -14.80 -6.42 5.65
CA MET A 18 -13.51 -6.08 6.28
C MET A 18 -13.38 -6.63 7.70
N MET A 19 -14.41 -6.49 8.53
CA MET A 19 -14.40 -7.01 9.90
C MET A 19 -14.33 -8.54 9.92
N LEU A 20 -15.09 -9.21 9.07
CA LEU A 20 -15.03 -10.67 8.92
C LEU A 20 -13.67 -11.12 8.39
N GLY A 21 -13.09 -10.39 7.45
CA GLY A 21 -11.74 -10.63 6.97
C GLY A 21 -10.69 -10.54 8.08
N ALA A 22 -10.74 -9.47 8.90
CA ALA A 22 -9.86 -9.32 10.06
C ALA A 22 -10.00 -10.49 11.04
N LEU A 23 -11.24 -10.86 11.36
CA LEU A 23 -11.53 -12.00 12.24
C LEU A 23 -10.96 -13.31 11.69
N MET A 24 -11.14 -13.57 10.40
CA MET A 24 -10.60 -14.79 9.76
C MET A 24 -9.06 -14.84 9.83
N VAL A 25 -8.37 -13.71 9.60
CA VAL A 25 -6.91 -13.63 9.76
C VAL A 25 -6.47 -13.89 11.21
N MET A 26 -7.20 -13.36 12.19
CA MET A 26 -6.88 -13.58 13.60
C MET A 26 -7.07 -15.06 13.98
N ILE A 27 -8.13 -15.70 13.51
CA ILE A 27 -8.41 -17.11 13.73
C ILE A 27 -7.34 -17.98 13.02
N GLU A 28 -7.01 -17.67 11.76
CA GLU A 28 -5.93 -18.32 11.02
C GLU A 28 -4.62 -18.25 11.80
N THR A 29 -4.25 -17.06 12.28
CA THR A 29 -3.04 -16.82 13.06
C THR A 29 -3.04 -17.61 14.37
N ALA A 30 -4.18 -17.72 15.05
CA ALA A 30 -4.30 -18.49 16.27
C ALA A 30 -4.07 -20.01 16.02
N PHE A 31 -4.65 -20.57 14.96
CA PHE A 31 -4.39 -21.98 14.59
C PHE A 31 -2.93 -22.23 14.25
N GLU A 32 -2.28 -21.31 13.51
CA GLU A 32 -0.86 -21.44 13.19
C GLU A 32 0.03 -21.38 14.43
N LEU A 33 -0.30 -20.53 15.42
CA LEU A 33 0.47 -20.38 16.64
C LEU A 33 0.29 -21.54 17.62
N VAL A 34 -0.79 -22.30 17.52
CA VAL A 34 -1.02 -23.51 18.33
C VAL A 34 -0.15 -24.69 17.86
N ILE A 35 0.19 -24.75 16.56
CA ILE A 35 0.98 -25.85 15.99
C ILE A 35 2.34 -26.04 16.69
N PRO A 36 3.18 -25.00 16.96
CA PRO A 36 4.42 -25.17 17.70
C PRO A 36 4.26 -25.76 19.12
N ILE A 37 3.17 -25.42 19.82
CA ILE A 37 2.86 -25.99 21.12
C ILE A 37 2.56 -27.48 20.97
N MET A 38 1.78 -27.87 19.97
CA MET A 38 1.46 -29.25 19.69
C MET A 38 2.70 -30.06 19.29
N ILE A 39 3.66 -29.43 18.58
CA ILE A 39 4.97 -30.03 18.26
C ILE A 39 5.76 -30.27 19.56
N ALA A 40 5.78 -29.28 20.46
CA ALA A 40 6.44 -29.42 21.75
C ALA A 40 5.88 -30.62 22.54
N ASP A 41 4.56 -30.70 22.69
CA ASP A 41 3.88 -31.80 23.34
C ASP A 41 4.17 -33.15 22.67
N LEU A 42 4.16 -33.20 21.33
CA LEU A 42 4.43 -34.42 20.56
C LEU A 42 5.84 -34.96 20.87
N ILE A 43 6.84 -34.06 20.96
CA ILE A 43 8.23 -34.43 21.28
C ILE A 43 8.34 -34.85 22.75
N ASP A 44 7.82 -34.06 23.68
CA ASP A 44 8.03 -34.23 25.11
C ASP A 44 7.23 -35.37 25.74
N VAL A 45 6.11 -35.74 25.11
CA VAL A 45 5.25 -36.82 25.60
C VAL A 45 5.28 -38.01 24.65
N GLY A 46 5.01 -37.80 23.37
CA GLY A 46 4.90 -38.87 22.38
C GLY A 46 6.24 -39.57 22.11
N VAL A 47 7.24 -38.77 21.72
CA VAL A 47 8.58 -39.31 21.36
C VAL A 47 9.32 -39.79 22.62
N ALA A 48 9.30 -39.00 23.69
CA ALA A 48 10.01 -39.32 24.92
C ALA A 48 9.51 -40.63 25.58
N ASN A 49 8.20 -40.92 25.49
CA ASN A 49 7.58 -42.14 26.03
C ASN A 49 7.43 -43.28 24.99
N HIS A 50 7.90 -43.09 23.75
CA HIS A 50 7.72 -44.04 22.64
C HIS A 50 6.24 -44.36 22.35
N ASP A 51 5.31 -43.44 22.63
CA ASP A 51 3.87 -43.62 22.46
C ASP A 51 3.42 -43.24 21.04
N LEU A 52 3.35 -44.25 20.16
CA LEU A 52 2.92 -44.05 18.77
C LEU A 52 1.45 -43.59 18.68
N ALA A 53 0.59 -44.03 19.58
CA ALA A 53 -0.82 -43.64 19.56
C ALA A 53 -0.97 -42.14 19.85
N TYR A 54 -0.22 -41.63 20.81
CA TYR A 54 -0.16 -40.21 21.11
C TYR A 54 0.39 -39.38 19.93
N ILE A 55 1.46 -39.86 19.29
CA ILE A 55 2.06 -39.21 18.11
C ILE A 55 1.04 -39.09 16.97
N TYR A 56 0.33 -40.20 16.64
CA TYR A 56 -0.70 -40.18 15.60
C TYR A 56 -1.87 -39.26 15.97
N SER A 57 -2.32 -39.27 17.21
CA SER A 57 -3.40 -38.40 17.70
C SER A 57 -3.02 -36.93 17.59
N LYS A 58 -1.83 -36.53 18.05
CA LYS A 58 -1.33 -35.15 17.96
C LYS A 58 -1.09 -34.73 16.51
N GLY A 59 -0.51 -35.60 15.68
CA GLY A 59 -0.33 -35.37 14.26
C GLY A 59 -1.65 -35.11 13.53
N PHE A 60 -2.69 -35.90 13.85
CA PHE A 60 -4.03 -35.68 13.31
C PHE A 60 -4.65 -34.34 13.75
N GLN A 61 -4.51 -33.97 15.04
CA GLN A 61 -4.95 -32.67 15.55
C GLN A 61 -4.24 -31.49 14.85
N MET A 62 -2.91 -31.62 14.65
CA MET A 62 -2.14 -30.60 13.88
C MET A 62 -2.66 -30.51 12.45
N GLY A 63 -2.98 -31.63 11.80
CA GLY A 63 -3.60 -31.68 10.49
C GLY A 63 -4.95 -30.93 10.45
N ILE A 64 -5.78 -31.13 11.49
CA ILE A 64 -7.04 -30.35 11.62
C ILE A 64 -6.77 -28.86 11.78
N CYS A 65 -5.82 -28.45 12.63
CA CYS A 65 -5.45 -27.05 12.79
C CYS A 65 -4.97 -26.45 11.48
N ALA A 66 -4.14 -27.16 10.71
CA ALA A 66 -3.67 -26.70 9.40
C ALA A 66 -4.82 -26.57 8.39
N LEU A 67 -5.77 -27.50 8.37
CA LEU A 67 -6.97 -27.41 7.53
C LEU A 67 -7.87 -26.22 7.93
N LEU A 68 -8.05 -25.98 9.22
CA LEU A 68 -8.82 -24.83 9.71
C LEU A 68 -8.11 -23.50 9.37
N ALA A 69 -6.79 -23.44 9.48
CA ALA A 69 -6.01 -22.29 9.02
C ALA A 69 -6.16 -22.07 7.52
N LEU A 70 -6.13 -23.12 6.70
CA LEU A 70 -6.36 -23.04 5.27
C LEU A 70 -7.76 -22.49 4.95
N VAL A 71 -8.80 -23.03 5.57
CA VAL A 71 -10.20 -22.62 5.35
C VAL A 71 -10.39 -21.15 5.75
N THR A 72 -9.87 -20.74 6.92
CA THR A 72 -9.96 -19.36 7.37
C THR A 72 -9.17 -18.40 6.47
N GLY A 73 -8.00 -18.83 5.96
CA GLY A 73 -7.22 -18.09 4.97
C GLY A 73 -7.95 -17.90 3.64
N LEU A 74 -8.65 -18.93 3.15
CA LEU A 74 -9.48 -18.84 1.94
C LEU A 74 -10.69 -17.91 2.15
N LEU A 75 -11.36 -18.00 3.29
CA LEU A 75 -12.45 -17.10 3.65
C LEU A 75 -11.98 -15.66 3.76
N TYR A 76 -10.82 -15.43 4.38
CA TYR A 76 -10.18 -14.11 4.38
C TYR A 76 -10.00 -13.57 2.96
N ALA A 77 -9.38 -14.35 2.06
CA ALA A 77 -9.13 -13.92 0.69
C ALA A 77 -10.41 -13.50 -0.04
N ARG A 78 -11.51 -14.25 0.17
CA ARG A 78 -12.83 -13.91 -0.37
C ARG A 78 -13.37 -12.59 0.19
N PHE A 79 -13.33 -12.40 1.52
CA PHE A 79 -13.82 -11.17 2.14
C PHE A 79 -12.96 -9.96 1.79
N ALA A 80 -11.63 -10.12 1.77
CA ALA A 80 -10.71 -9.07 1.39
C ALA A 80 -10.88 -8.62 -0.07
N ALA A 81 -11.01 -9.55 -0.99
CA ALA A 81 -11.28 -9.26 -2.38
C ALA A 81 -12.61 -8.52 -2.56
N ARG A 82 -13.68 -9.01 -1.91
CA ARG A 82 -15.00 -8.38 -1.98
C ARG A 82 -14.98 -6.96 -1.43
N ALA A 83 -14.33 -6.75 -0.28
CA ALA A 83 -14.19 -5.43 0.33
C ALA A 83 -13.34 -4.48 -0.53
N SER A 84 -12.19 -4.96 -1.03
CA SER A 84 -11.26 -4.18 -1.85
C SER A 84 -11.89 -3.72 -3.17
N TYR A 85 -12.41 -4.66 -3.96
CA TYR A 85 -13.00 -4.33 -5.26
C TYR A 85 -14.32 -3.57 -5.12
N GLY A 86 -15.12 -3.90 -4.12
CA GLY A 86 -16.36 -3.17 -3.82
C GLY A 86 -16.09 -1.72 -3.40
N TRP A 87 -15.09 -1.50 -2.55
CA TRP A 87 -14.67 -0.15 -2.16
C TRP A 87 -14.16 0.65 -3.36
N GLY A 88 -13.29 0.05 -4.19
CA GLY A 88 -12.81 0.72 -5.40
C GLY A 88 -13.92 1.06 -6.39
N ALA A 89 -14.93 0.19 -6.54
CA ALA A 89 -16.11 0.47 -7.36
C ALA A 89 -16.88 1.70 -6.83
N LYS A 90 -17.07 1.80 -5.50
CA LYS A 90 -17.75 2.95 -4.88
C LYS A 90 -16.96 4.25 -5.01
N ILE A 91 -15.63 4.20 -4.94
CA ILE A 91 -14.80 5.38 -5.19
C ILE A 91 -14.95 5.83 -6.65
N ARG A 92 -14.83 4.92 -7.63
CA ARG A 92 -15.01 5.25 -9.06
C ARG A 92 -16.39 5.83 -9.35
N GLU A 93 -17.44 5.25 -8.77
CA GLU A 93 -18.81 5.76 -8.88
C GLU A 93 -18.89 7.20 -8.38
N ALA A 94 -18.29 7.48 -7.21
CA ALA A 94 -18.28 8.81 -6.63
C ALA A 94 -17.45 9.82 -7.44
N GLU A 95 -16.27 9.43 -7.92
CA GLU A 95 -15.43 10.28 -8.78
C GLU A 95 -16.12 10.58 -10.10
N TYR A 96 -16.70 9.56 -10.77
CA TYR A 96 -17.40 9.76 -12.01
C TYR A 96 -18.62 10.68 -11.85
N ALA A 97 -19.43 10.43 -10.82
CA ALA A 97 -20.57 11.29 -10.51
C ALA A 97 -20.16 12.74 -10.21
N LYS A 98 -18.98 12.92 -9.58
CA LYS A 98 -18.45 14.25 -9.30
C LYS A 98 -17.96 14.96 -10.55
N VAL A 99 -17.23 14.26 -11.43
CA VAL A 99 -16.70 14.81 -12.69
C VAL A 99 -17.85 15.17 -13.66
N MET A 100 -18.93 14.39 -13.66
CA MET A 100 -20.13 14.74 -14.47
C MET A 100 -20.84 16.02 -13.99
N GLN A 101 -20.54 16.52 -12.81
CA GLN A 101 -21.04 17.78 -12.27
C GLN A 101 -20.09 18.94 -12.51
N TYR A 102 -18.90 18.70 -13.06
CA TYR A 102 -17.91 19.74 -13.30
C TYR A 102 -18.36 20.73 -14.36
N SER A 103 -18.05 22.01 -14.13
CA SER A 103 -18.13 23.04 -15.15
C SER A 103 -16.90 23.01 -16.05
N PHE A 104 -16.93 23.72 -17.18
CA PHE A 104 -15.78 23.85 -18.07
C PHE A 104 -14.54 24.36 -17.34
N SER A 105 -14.67 25.33 -16.46
CA SER A 105 -13.54 25.85 -15.66
C SER A 105 -12.94 24.83 -14.70
N ASN A 106 -13.71 23.87 -14.20
CA ASN A 106 -13.18 22.76 -13.42
C ASN A 106 -12.42 21.77 -14.32
N LEU A 107 -12.94 21.50 -15.54
CA LEU A 107 -12.29 20.62 -16.50
C LEU A 107 -10.97 21.22 -17.03
N ASP A 108 -10.87 22.55 -17.16
CA ASP A 108 -9.64 23.22 -17.53
C ASP A 108 -8.53 23.10 -16.45
N HIS A 109 -8.93 22.89 -15.18
CA HIS A 109 -7.99 22.65 -14.07
C HIS A 109 -7.41 21.24 -14.07
N PHE A 110 -8.11 20.26 -14.63
CA PHE A 110 -7.68 18.86 -14.67
C PHE A 110 -7.52 18.37 -16.11
N ASP A 111 -6.33 17.93 -16.48
CA ASP A 111 -6.16 17.21 -17.74
C ASP A 111 -7.01 15.93 -17.78
N THR A 112 -7.67 15.70 -18.91
CA THR A 112 -8.50 14.50 -19.12
C THR A 112 -7.72 13.20 -18.83
N SER A 113 -6.46 13.12 -19.27
CA SER A 113 -5.57 11.99 -19.00
C SER A 113 -5.32 11.77 -17.51
N SER A 114 -5.21 12.87 -16.75
CA SER A 114 -5.04 12.85 -15.30
C SER A 114 -6.30 12.32 -14.61
N LEU A 115 -7.51 12.76 -15.00
CA LEU A 115 -8.77 12.25 -14.46
C LEU A 115 -8.94 10.76 -14.73
N ILE A 116 -8.61 10.29 -15.93
CA ILE A 116 -8.64 8.85 -16.27
C ILE A 116 -7.69 8.07 -15.37
N THR A 117 -6.47 8.56 -15.15
CA THR A 117 -5.47 7.91 -14.29
C THR A 117 -5.95 7.83 -12.85
N ARG A 118 -6.60 8.88 -12.31
CA ARG A 118 -7.16 8.91 -10.96
C ARG A 118 -8.26 7.87 -10.79
N MET A 119 -9.20 7.77 -11.73
CA MET A 119 -10.29 6.77 -11.71
C MET A 119 -9.83 5.33 -11.94
N THR A 120 -8.70 5.12 -12.60
CA THR A 120 -8.19 3.77 -12.94
C THR A 120 -7.04 3.35 -12.05
N THR A 121 -5.85 3.90 -12.29
CA THR A 121 -4.61 3.49 -11.64
C THR A 121 -4.61 3.84 -10.15
N ASP A 122 -5.00 5.06 -9.77
CA ASP A 122 -4.98 5.48 -8.37
C ASP A 122 -5.98 4.70 -7.52
N VAL A 123 -7.19 4.46 -8.03
CA VAL A 123 -8.16 3.59 -7.35
C VAL A 123 -7.63 2.16 -7.24
N THR A 124 -6.92 1.64 -8.25
CA THR A 124 -6.31 0.31 -8.20
C THR A 124 -5.21 0.23 -7.13
N VAL A 125 -4.41 1.29 -6.96
CA VAL A 125 -3.43 1.38 -5.86
C VAL A 125 -4.12 1.31 -4.50
N LEU A 126 -5.24 2.00 -4.31
CA LEU A 126 -6.03 1.91 -3.07
C LEU A 126 -6.67 0.53 -2.88
N GLN A 127 -7.17 -0.10 -3.94
CA GLN A 127 -7.67 -1.48 -3.87
C GLN A 127 -6.57 -2.43 -3.40
N ASN A 128 -5.34 -2.28 -3.91
CA ASN A 128 -4.20 -3.10 -3.52
C ASN A 128 -3.77 -2.85 -2.07
N LEU A 129 -3.98 -1.65 -1.52
CA LEU A 129 -3.77 -1.38 -0.09
C LEU A 129 -4.66 -2.28 0.77
N ILE A 130 -5.92 -2.49 0.40
CA ILE A 130 -6.82 -3.42 1.12
C ILE A 130 -6.48 -4.87 0.76
N ASN A 131 -6.41 -5.21 -0.51
CA ASN A 131 -6.26 -6.61 -0.94
C ASN A 131 -4.96 -7.25 -0.45
N SER A 132 -3.83 -6.54 -0.59
CA SER A 132 -2.49 -7.04 -0.26
C SER A 132 -1.95 -6.51 1.07
N GLY A 133 -2.41 -5.34 1.52
CA GLY A 133 -1.94 -4.68 2.75
C GLY A 133 -2.73 -5.05 3.99
N PHE A 134 -4.00 -5.40 3.87
CA PHE A 134 -4.86 -5.63 5.03
C PHE A 134 -4.44 -6.87 5.83
N ARG A 135 -4.04 -7.96 5.14
CA ARG A 135 -3.54 -9.18 5.81
C ARG A 135 -2.28 -8.92 6.63
N PRO A 136 -1.19 -8.33 6.08
CA PRO A 136 -0.02 -7.96 6.86
C PRO A 136 -0.30 -7.00 8.02
N VAL A 137 -1.19 -6.02 7.83
CA VAL A 137 -1.60 -5.07 8.88
C VAL A 137 -2.29 -5.76 10.05
N THR A 138 -3.10 -6.78 9.78
CA THR A 138 -3.83 -7.51 10.83
C THR A 138 -2.98 -8.64 11.40
N ARG A 139 -2.35 -9.46 10.53
CA ARG A 139 -1.59 -10.64 10.93
C ARG A 139 -0.28 -10.29 11.63
N GLY A 140 0.47 -9.28 11.13
CA GLY A 140 1.75 -8.90 11.71
C GLY A 140 1.67 -8.56 13.20
N PRO A 141 0.86 -7.59 13.63
CA PRO A 141 0.65 -7.28 15.03
C PRO A 141 0.10 -8.48 15.83
N SER A 142 -0.83 -9.26 15.26
CA SER A 142 -1.39 -10.44 15.93
C SER A 142 -0.31 -11.49 16.20
N LEU A 143 0.56 -11.80 15.23
CA LEU A 143 1.70 -12.70 15.40
C LEU A 143 2.69 -12.21 16.45
N LEU A 144 2.98 -10.89 16.47
CA LEU A 144 3.87 -10.32 17.49
C LEU A 144 3.27 -10.45 18.88
N ILE A 145 2.04 -10.00 19.08
CA ILE A 145 1.40 -9.98 20.40
C ILE A 145 1.18 -11.40 20.89
N LEU A 146 0.55 -12.26 20.08
CA LEU A 146 0.24 -13.63 20.47
C LEU A 146 1.49 -14.51 20.53
N GLY A 147 2.41 -14.38 19.57
CA GLY A 147 3.65 -15.16 19.54
C GLY A 147 4.56 -14.85 20.73
N ILE A 148 4.75 -13.57 21.07
CA ILE A 148 5.49 -13.16 22.26
C ILE A 148 4.71 -13.61 23.53
N GLY A 149 3.39 -13.41 23.58
CA GLY A 149 2.57 -13.83 24.71
C GLY A 149 2.63 -15.32 24.99
N LEU A 150 2.52 -16.16 23.96
CA LEU A 150 2.66 -17.61 24.08
C LEU A 150 4.09 -18.03 24.48
N SER A 151 5.11 -17.32 23.98
CA SER A 151 6.49 -17.55 24.40
C SER A 151 6.68 -17.25 25.89
N PHE A 152 6.09 -16.18 26.42
CA PHE A 152 6.10 -15.89 27.86
C PHE A 152 5.34 -16.95 28.68
N TRP A 153 4.24 -17.45 28.14
CA TRP A 153 3.47 -18.52 28.79
C TRP A 153 4.26 -19.84 28.87
N MET A 154 4.99 -20.20 27.82
CA MET A 154 5.84 -21.38 27.78
C MET A 154 7.03 -21.25 28.74
N ASN A 155 7.85 -20.20 28.58
CA ASN A 155 8.99 -19.98 29.45
C ASN A 155 9.39 -18.45 29.47
N PRO A 156 9.13 -17.74 30.59
CA PRO A 156 9.43 -16.31 30.70
C PRO A 156 10.92 -15.97 30.53
N LYS A 157 11.84 -16.84 30.97
CA LYS A 157 13.28 -16.59 30.87
C LYS A 157 13.76 -16.60 29.42
N LEU A 158 13.32 -17.54 28.62
CA LEU A 158 13.63 -17.59 27.19
C LEU A 158 12.90 -16.51 26.39
N ALA A 159 11.69 -16.15 26.81
CA ALA A 159 10.91 -15.11 26.14
C ALA A 159 11.60 -13.71 26.21
N ILE A 160 12.47 -13.46 27.17
CA ILE A 160 13.28 -12.22 27.25
C ILE A 160 14.13 -12.05 25.98
N VAL A 161 14.57 -13.14 25.34
CA VAL A 161 15.31 -13.06 24.08
C VAL A 161 14.50 -12.34 23.00
N PHE A 162 13.20 -12.60 22.91
CA PHE A 162 12.32 -11.89 21.99
C PHE A 162 12.17 -10.42 22.33
N LEU A 163 12.07 -10.10 23.64
CA LEU A 163 11.93 -8.72 24.09
C LEU A 163 13.18 -7.87 23.76
N VAL A 164 14.34 -8.51 23.66
CA VAL A 164 15.60 -7.83 23.26
C VAL A 164 15.78 -7.83 21.75
N CYS A 165 15.64 -8.99 21.09
CA CYS A 165 15.92 -9.11 19.66
C CYS A 165 14.92 -8.35 18.78
N THR A 166 13.64 -8.29 19.18
CA THR A 166 12.58 -7.60 18.41
C THR A 166 12.86 -6.08 18.31
N PRO A 167 13.10 -5.32 19.40
CA PRO A 167 13.45 -3.91 19.29
C PRO A 167 14.78 -3.68 18.58
N VAL A 168 15.79 -4.55 18.80
CA VAL A 168 17.09 -4.43 18.12
C VAL A 168 16.89 -4.53 16.61
N LEU A 169 16.12 -5.52 16.12
CA LEU A 169 15.80 -5.64 14.72
C LEU A 169 15.04 -4.40 14.21
N GLY A 170 14.04 -3.94 14.97
CA GLY A 170 13.28 -2.73 14.63
C GLY A 170 14.15 -1.50 14.47
N ILE A 171 15.09 -1.28 15.38
CA ILE A 171 16.06 -0.16 15.33
C ILE A 171 16.99 -0.30 14.12
N VAL A 172 17.54 -1.49 13.88
CA VAL A 172 18.45 -1.73 12.74
C VAL A 172 17.73 -1.48 11.42
N LEU A 173 16.51 -2.02 11.25
CA LEU A 173 15.70 -1.79 10.06
C LEU A 173 15.36 -0.31 9.89
N PHE A 174 14.98 0.37 10.97
CA PHE A 174 14.70 1.81 10.94
C PHE A 174 15.91 2.64 10.48
N LEU A 175 17.12 2.34 10.99
CA LEU A 175 18.35 3.02 10.60
C LEU A 175 18.68 2.80 9.11
N ILE A 176 18.52 1.56 8.61
CA ILE A 176 18.73 1.24 7.20
C ILE A 176 17.74 2.02 6.34
N VAL A 177 16.43 1.95 6.65
CA VAL A 177 15.39 2.65 5.91
C VAL A 177 15.63 4.16 5.91
N ARG A 178 15.96 4.75 7.06
CA ARG A 178 16.27 6.18 7.18
C ARG A 178 17.44 6.62 6.29
N LYS A 179 18.44 5.75 6.10
CA LYS A 179 19.58 6.01 5.23
C LYS A 179 19.23 5.81 3.74
N VAL A 180 18.48 4.79 3.42
CA VAL A 180 18.19 4.37 2.04
C VAL A 180 17.07 5.20 1.41
N ALA A 181 16.07 5.63 2.18
CA ALA A 181 14.94 6.40 1.64
C ALA A 181 15.35 7.67 0.87
N PRO A 182 16.23 8.56 1.40
CA PRO A 182 16.68 9.74 0.65
C PRO A 182 17.51 9.38 -0.59
N MET A 183 18.22 8.23 -0.57
CA MET A 183 18.98 7.77 -1.73
C MET A 183 18.05 7.34 -2.87
N TYR A 184 16.93 6.68 -2.57
CA TYR A 184 15.90 6.38 -3.58
C TYR A 184 15.27 7.65 -4.15
N THR A 185 15.03 8.68 -3.34
CA THR A 185 14.53 9.98 -3.83
C THR A 185 15.53 10.64 -4.79
N LYS A 186 16.82 10.63 -4.44
CA LYS A 186 17.88 11.13 -5.32
C LYS A 186 17.96 10.33 -6.62
N LEU A 187 17.89 9.01 -6.53
CA LEU A 187 17.89 8.12 -7.70
C LEU A 187 16.73 8.44 -8.65
N GLN A 188 15.53 8.66 -8.10
CA GLN A 188 14.37 9.07 -8.90
C GLN A 188 14.61 10.39 -9.64
N THR A 189 15.20 11.38 -8.98
CA THR A 189 15.54 12.67 -9.63
C THR A 189 16.53 12.48 -10.80
N ILE A 190 17.47 11.53 -10.69
CA ILE A 190 18.40 11.22 -11.78
C ILE A 190 17.67 10.52 -12.94
N VAL A 191 16.75 9.60 -12.63
CA VAL A 191 15.89 8.95 -13.64
C VAL A 191 15.07 9.98 -14.39
N ASP A 192 14.47 10.96 -13.69
CA ASP A 192 13.69 12.02 -14.31
C ASP A 192 14.58 12.89 -15.23
N ARG A 193 15.83 13.19 -14.81
CA ARG A 193 16.81 13.89 -15.64
C ARG A 193 17.21 13.08 -16.89
N LEU A 194 17.38 11.76 -16.76
CA LEU A 194 17.64 10.88 -17.90
C LEU A 194 16.47 10.90 -18.88
N ASN A 195 15.25 10.76 -18.39
CA ASN A 195 14.04 10.82 -19.22
C ASN A 195 13.94 12.16 -19.97
N HIS A 196 14.31 13.28 -19.32
CA HIS A 196 14.32 14.58 -19.95
C HIS A 196 15.34 14.67 -21.09
N VAL A 197 16.58 14.18 -20.88
CA VAL A 197 17.62 14.15 -21.91
C VAL A 197 17.18 13.29 -23.11
N VAL A 198 16.60 12.12 -22.86
CA VAL A 198 16.08 11.24 -23.93
C VAL A 198 14.94 11.93 -24.69
N GLN A 199 13.98 12.52 -23.97
CA GLN A 199 12.85 13.22 -24.58
C GLN A 199 13.30 14.40 -25.44
N GLU A 200 14.24 15.19 -24.96
CA GLU A 200 14.82 16.33 -25.69
C GLU A 200 15.51 15.85 -26.97
N GLY A 201 16.41 14.85 -26.88
CA GLY A 201 17.13 14.30 -28.02
C GLY A 201 16.21 13.68 -29.07
N VAL A 202 15.18 12.92 -28.65
CA VAL A 202 14.21 12.32 -29.58
C VAL A 202 13.29 13.36 -30.21
N THR A 203 12.84 14.34 -29.45
CA THR A 203 11.99 15.44 -29.99
C THR A 203 12.77 16.28 -30.99
N ALA A 204 14.04 16.58 -30.70
CA ALA A 204 14.91 17.38 -31.56
C ALA A 204 15.69 16.54 -32.60
N ILE A 205 15.39 15.25 -32.78
CA ILE A 205 16.24 14.32 -33.60
C ILE A 205 16.52 14.81 -35.00
N ARG A 206 15.58 15.51 -35.64
CA ARG A 206 15.79 16.09 -36.97
C ARG A 206 16.84 17.18 -36.96
N ALA A 207 16.83 18.04 -35.94
CA ALA A 207 17.82 19.11 -35.76
C ALA A 207 19.19 18.53 -35.41
N VAL A 208 19.25 17.56 -34.50
CA VAL A 208 20.48 16.84 -34.12
C VAL A 208 21.15 16.24 -35.36
N LYS A 209 20.38 15.59 -36.23
CA LYS A 209 20.91 15.01 -37.48
C LYS A 209 21.29 16.08 -38.50
N ALA A 210 20.50 17.14 -38.65
CA ALA A 210 20.80 18.22 -39.59
C ALA A 210 22.09 18.97 -39.24
N PHE A 211 22.38 19.13 -37.94
CA PHE A 211 23.58 19.82 -37.47
C PHE A 211 24.74 18.86 -37.12
N VAL A 212 24.58 17.56 -37.38
CA VAL A 212 25.59 16.50 -37.10
C VAL A 212 26.03 16.52 -35.61
N ARG A 213 25.09 16.76 -34.68
CA ARG A 213 25.36 16.87 -33.24
C ARG A 213 25.08 15.56 -32.47
N GLY A 214 25.09 14.40 -33.11
CA GLY A 214 24.84 13.12 -32.48
C GLY A 214 25.79 12.83 -31.32
N GLU A 215 27.10 13.02 -31.55
CA GLU A 215 28.15 12.79 -30.55
C GLU A 215 27.94 13.64 -29.26
N TYR A 216 27.55 14.90 -29.41
CA TYR A 216 27.23 15.78 -28.28
C TYR A 216 26.02 15.28 -27.45
N GLU A 217 24.96 14.78 -28.11
CA GLU A 217 23.79 14.21 -27.41
C GLU A 217 24.15 12.85 -26.76
N GLU A 218 25.03 12.05 -27.36
CA GLU A 218 25.54 10.83 -26.75
C GLU A 218 26.37 11.12 -25.48
N GLU A 219 27.27 12.10 -25.53
CA GLU A 219 28.03 12.53 -24.34
C GLU A 219 27.11 13.04 -23.22
N LYS A 220 26.09 13.84 -23.57
CA LYS A 220 25.11 14.35 -22.63
C LYS A 220 24.30 13.22 -21.98
N PHE A 221 23.89 12.22 -22.77
CA PHE A 221 23.20 11.03 -22.28
C PHE A 221 24.12 10.20 -21.38
N ASP A 222 25.35 9.93 -21.83
CA ASP A 222 26.31 9.08 -21.12
C ASP A 222 26.68 9.67 -19.75
N ALA A 223 26.83 10.98 -19.64
CA ALA A 223 27.06 11.64 -18.37
C ALA A 223 25.94 11.37 -17.35
N VAL A 224 24.66 11.50 -17.77
CA VAL A 224 23.51 11.24 -16.89
C VAL A 224 23.31 9.76 -16.62
N ASN A 225 23.59 8.89 -17.62
CA ASN A 225 23.49 7.45 -17.49
C ASN A 225 24.56 6.91 -16.52
N THR A 226 25.76 7.47 -16.55
CA THR A 226 26.83 7.16 -15.58
C THR A 226 26.44 7.59 -14.16
N ASP A 227 25.89 8.81 -13.99
CA ASP A 227 25.35 9.27 -12.71
C ASP A 227 24.26 8.32 -12.18
N LEU A 228 23.38 7.83 -13.07
CA LEU A 228 22.33 6.88 -12.73
C LEU A 228 22.92 5.56 -12.25
N SER A 229 23.89 5.03 -13.00
CA SER A 229 24.58 3.76 -12.68
C SER A 229 25.23 3.84 -11.30
N VAL A 230 26.06 4.85 -11.06
CA VAL A 230 26.77 5.05 -9.77
C VAL A 230 25.80 5.25 -8.61
N SER A 231 24.76 6.07 -8.80
CA SER A 231 23.76 6.31 -7.75
C SER A 231 22.91 5.07 -7.49
N SER A 232 22.61 4.28 -8.52
CA SER A 232 21.91 3.00 -8.39
C SER A 232 22.75 2.01 -7.58
N GLU A 233 24.01 1.81 -7.95
CA GLU A 233 24.94 0.93 -7.25
C GLU A 233 25.05 1.29 -5.77
N GLN A 234 25.27 2.56 -5.45
CA GLN A 234 25.34 3.03 -4.08
C GLN A 234 24.03 2.80 -3.31
N THR A 235 22.90 3.06 -3.94
CA THR A 235 21.57 2.87 -3.30
C THR A 235 21.32 1.39 -3.02
N PHE A 236 21.58 0.53 -4.00
CA PHE A 236 21.43 -0.93 -3.84
C PHE A 236 22.42 -1.51 -2.83
N HIS A 237 23.65 -1.02 -2.77
CA HIS A 237 24.62 -1.45 -1.78
C HIS A 237 24.10 -1.31 -0.35
N TYR A 238 23.46 -0.18 -0.02
CA TYR A 238 22.83 0.02 1.30
C TYR A 238 21.51 -0.74 1.42
N ALA A 239 20.70 -0.81 0.37
CA ALA A 239 19.42 -1.50 0.40
C ALA A 239 19.57 -3.01 0.62
N VAL A 240 20.58 -3.62 0.03
CA VAL A 240 20.90 -5.06 0.20
C VAL A 240 21.23 -5.42 1.64
N LEU A 241 21.78 -4.48 2.45
CA LEU A 241 22.07 -4.73 3.87
C LEU A 241 20.85 -5.08 4.71
N ASN A 242 19.65 -4.78 4.23
CA ASN A 242 18.40 -5.12 4.91
C ASN A 242 18.26 -6.63 5.16
N LEU A 243 18.54 -7.46 4.17
CA LEU A 243 18.42 -8.92 4.29
C LEU A 243 19.49 -9.53 5.21
N PRO A 244 20.79 -9.24 5.07
CA PRO A 244 21.81 -9.68 6.03
C PRO A 244 21.56 -9.22 7.46
N ALA A 245 21.15 -7.96 7.65
CA ALA A 245 20.84 -7.44 9.00
C ALA A 245 19.72 -8.24 9.67
N PHE A 246 18.65 -8.53 8.92
CA PHE A 246 17.58 -9.40 9.36
C PHE A 246 18.09 -10.80 9.72
N GLN A 247 18.92 -11.42 8.86
CA GLN A 247 19.47 -12.75 9.10
C GLN A 247 20.37 -12.79 10.32
N VAL A 248 21.22 -11.78 10.54
CA VAL A 248 22.09 -11.70 11.71
C VAL A 248 21.28 -11.67 13.00
N VAL A 249 20.25 -10.82 13.07
CA VAL A 249 19.39 -10.78 14.28
C VAL A 249 18.64 -12.09 14.49
N MET A 250 18.09 -12.66 13.41
CA MET A 250 17.39 -13.93 13.47
C MET A 250 18.30 -15.08 13.96
N TYR A 251 19.47 -15.25 13.35
CA TYR A 251 20.39 -16.31 13.76
C TYR A 251 20.97 -16.06 15.15
N SER A 252 21.21 -14.79 15.55
CA SER A 252 21.61 -14.45 16.91
C SER A 252 20.53 -14.84 17.92
N ALA A 253 19.26 -14.59 17.63
CA ALA A 253 18.14 -15.03 18.47
C ALA A 253 18.10 -16.56 18.59
N ILE A 254 18.26 -17.29 17.47
CA ILE A 254 18.30 -18.75 17.45
C ILE A 254 19.47 -19.26 18.32
N VAL A 255 20.68 -18.71 18.14
CA VAL A 255 21.87 -19.11 18.91
C VAL A 255 21.66 -18.84 20.40
N LEU A 256 21.13 -17.67 20.78
CA LEU A 256 20.85 -17.36 22.18
C LEU A 256 19.82 -18.30 22.80
N ILE A 257 18.73 -18.59 22.07
CA ILE A 257 17.70 -19.52 22.54
C ILE A 257 18.26 -20.95 22.67
N MET A 258 19.08 -21.39 21.71
CA MET A 258 19.75 -22.71 21.80
C MET A 258 20.74 -22.74 22.95
N TRP A 259 21.51 -21.69 23.19
CA TRP A 259 22.47 -21.61 24.28
C TRP A 259 21.79 -21.61 25.64
N PHE A 260 20.87 -20.68 25.88
CA PHE A 260 20.15 -20.63 27.16
C PHE A 260 19.20 -21.79 27.35
N GLY A 261 18.45 -22.17 26.31
CA GLY A 261 17.53 -23.31 26.36
C GLY A 261 18.26 -24.64 26.57
N GLY A 262 19.39 -24.86 25.89
CA GLY A 262 20.22 -26.04 26.12
C GLY A 262 20.73 -26.16 27.56
N ASN A 263 21.21 -25.06 28.16
CA ASN A 263 21.59 -25.06 29.58
C ASN A 263 20.39 -25.34 30.51
N MET A 264 19.22 -24.81 30.14
CA MET A 264 17.98 -25.08 30.91
C MET A 264 17.51 -26.54 30.80
N ILE A 265 17.72 -27.16 29.65
CA ILE A 265 17.43 -28.62 29.47
C ILE A 265 18.40 -29.44 30.34
N LEU A 266 19.69 -29.14 30.33
CA LEU A 266 20.67 -29.83 31.16
C LEU A 266 20.39 -29.69 32.66
N SER A 267 19.82 -28.57 33.09
CA SER A 267 19.37 -28.35 34.48
C SER A 267 18.00 -28.95 34.79
N GLY A 268 17.32 -29.56 33.82
CA GLY A 268 15.97 -30.14 33.99
C GLY A 268 14.84 -29.09 34.08
N SER A 269 15.12 -27.80 33.82
CA SER A 269 14.13 -26.72 33.95
C SER A 269 13.36 -26.42 32.67
N LEU A 270 13.73 -27.04 31.54
CA LEU A 270 13.08 -26.91 30.24
C LEU A 270 13.06 -28.28 29.53
N LYS A 271 12.03 -28.56 28.77
CA LYS A 271 11.95 -29.78 27.96
C LYS A 271 12.45 -29.52 26.53
N VAL A 272 12.82 -30.58 25.80
CA VAL A 272 13.35 -30.48 24.42
C VAL A 272 12.28 -30.00 23.46
N GLY A 273 11.03 -30.46 23.63
CA GLY A 273 9.90 -30.01 22.81
C GLY A 273 9.63 -28.51 22.98
N ASP A 274 9.66 -27.99 24.21
CA ASP A 274 9.51 -26.55 24.47
C ASP A 274 10.54 -25.74 23.71
N LEU A 275 11.82 -26.16 23.70
CA LEU A 275 12.88 -25.49 22.95
C LEU A 275 12.58 -25.44 21.44
N THR A 276 12.06 -26.54 20.87
CA THR A 276 11.67 -26.66 19.46
C THR A 276 10.50 -25.71 19.14
N GLY A 277 9.52 -25.62 20.04
CA GLY A 277 8.42 -24.66 19.94
C GLY A 277 8.91 -23.21 19.94
N PHE A 278 9.84 -22.86 20.82
CA PHE A 278 10.48 -21.54 20.86
C PHE A 278 11.17 -21.17 19.55
N LEU A 279 11.92 -22.10 18.96
CA LEU A 279 12.57 -21.86 17.65
C LEU A 279 11.56 -21.56 16.55
N SER A 280 10.42 -22.25 16.57
CA SER A 280 9.33 -21.96 15.64
C SER A 280 8.74 -20.55 15.83
N TYR A 281 8.59 -20.11 17.08
CA TYR A 281 8.12 -18.73 17.36
C TYR A 281 9.12 -17.67 16.95
N VAL A 282 10.45 -17.90 17.03
CA VAL A 282 11.46 -16.97 16.49
C VAL A 282 11.15 -16.66 15.04
N MET A 283 10.99 -17.70 14.23
CA MET A 283 10.73 -17.56 12.80
C MET A 283 9.44 -16.75 12.53
N GLN A 284 8.38 -17.00 13.30
CA GLN A 284 7.11 -16.32 13.14
C GLN A 284 7.16 -14.85 13.57
N VAL A 285 7.76 -14.54 14.72
CA VAL A 285 7.92 -13.16 15.24
C VAL A 285 8.76 -12.31 14.28
N VAL A 286 9.85 -12.87 13.79
CA VAL A 286 10.74 -12.20 12.85
C VAL A 286 10.03 -11.96 11.50
N ASN A 287 9.29 -12.94 10.98
CA ASN A 287 8.46 -12.76 9.78
C ASN A 287 7.37 -11.69 9.97
N ALA A 288 6.77 -11.61 11.16
CA ALA A 288 5.78 -10.59 11.49
C ALA A 288 6.36 -9.17 11.36
N LEU A 289 7.59 -8.94 11.82
CA LEU A 289 8.27 -7.67 11.68
C LEU A 289 8.52 -7.29 10.22
N MET A 290 8.93 -8.25 9.39
CA MET A 290 9.09 -8.03 7.94
C MET A 290 7.76 -7.67 7.26
N MET A 291 6.67 -8.34 7.65
CA MET A 291 5.33 -8.02 7.14
C MET A 291 4.93 -6.58 7.48
N ILE A 292 5.15 -6.14 8.72
CA ILE A 292 4.87 -4.78 9.17
C ILE A 292 5.71 -3.77 8.38
N ALA A 293 7.01 -4.02 8.18
CA ALA A 293 7.89 -3.13 7.42
C ALA A 293 7.40 -2.94 5.97
N ASN A 294 6.97 -4.01 5.31
CA ASN A 294 6.45 -3.95 3.93
C ASN A 294 5.15 -3.12 3.82
N VAL A 295 4.31 -3.12 4.86
CA VAL A 295 3.08 -2.32 4.89
C VAL A 295 3.37 -0.83 4.80
N PHE A 296 4.45 -0.33 5.43
CA PHE A 296 4.80 1.09 5.37
C PHE A 296 5.07 1.57 3.94
N LEU A 297 5.73 0.76 3.11
CA LEU A 297 5.99 1.08 1.69
C LEU A 297 4.69 1.15 0.89
N LEU A 298 3.80 0.18 1.11
CA LEU A 298 2.49 0.15 0.45
C LEU A 298 1.62 1.35 0.86
N LEU A 299 1.62 1.69 2.15
CA LEU A 299 0.88 2.83 2.69
C LEU A 299 1.36 4.15 2.09
N THR A 300 2.68 4.36 1.96
CA THR A 300 3.24 5.60 1.41
C THR A 300 2.77 5.84 -0.03
N ARG A 301 2.78 4.80 -0.89
CA ARG A 301 2.26 4.89 -2.26
C ARG A 301 0.77 5.19 -2.28
N SER A 302 0.01 4.53 -1.41
CA SER A 302 -1.44 4.70 -1.33
C SER A 302 -1.86 6.08 -0.82
N LEU A 303 -1.06 6.74 0.02
CA LEU A 303 -1.31 8.12 0.48
C LEU A 303 -1.30 9.12 -0.68
N ALA A 304 -0.34 9.02 -1.60
CA ALA A 304 -0.27 9.90 -2.76
C ALA A 304 -1.49 9.72 -3.69
N SER A 305 -1.88 8.46 -3.98
CA SER A 305 -3.07 8.17 -4.78
C SER A 305 -4.37 8.62 -4.09
N ALA A 306 -4.46 8.42 -2.76
CA ALA A 306 -5.60 8.89 -1.98
C ALA A 306 -5.75 10.42 -2.02
N HIS A 307 -4.64 11.14 -2.00
CA HIS A 307 -4.65 12.61 -2.10
C HIS A 307 -5.19 13.07 -3.46
N ARG A 308 -4.69 12.50 -4.57
CA ARG A 308 -5.16 12.85 -5.92
C ARG A 308 -6.64 12.53 -6.15
N ILE A 309 -7.15 11.44 -5.59
CA ILE A 309 -8.57 11.10 -5.62
C ILE A 309 -9.38 12.11 -4.78
N ALA A 310 -8.87 12.48 -3.59
CA ALA A 310 -9.52 13.45 -2.74
C ALA A 310 -9.60 14.84 -3.39
N GLU A 311 -8.59 15.28 -4.13
CA GLU A 311 -8.62 16.51 -4.91
C GLU A 311 -9.82 16.54 -5.87
N VAL A 312 -10.06 15.44 -6.62
CA VAL A 312 -11.23 15.35 -7.52
C VAL A 312 -12.53 15.43 -6.75
N LEU A 313 -12.66 14.70 -5.66
CA LEU A 313 -13.91 14.68 -4.87
C LEU A 313 -14.17 16.01 -4.14
N ASP A 314 -13.12 16.77 -3.82
CA ASP A 314 -13.19 18.03 -3.07
C ASP A 314 -13.32 19.25 -3.95
N GLU A 315 -13.03 19.11 -5.25
CA GLU A 315 -13.08 20.22 -6.20
C GLU A 315 -14.43 20.95 -6.11
N ARG A 316 -14.39 22.27 -6.00
CA ARG A 316 -15.58 23.10 -5.92
C ARG A 316 -16.23 23.25 -7.30
N ILE A 317 -17.48 22.83 -7.42
CA ILE A 317 -18.26 23.07 -8.63
C ILE A 317 -18.59 24.57 -8.69
N VAL A 318 -18.02 25.24 -9.70
CA VAL A 318 -18.14 26.71 -9.85
C VAL A 318 -19.52 27.08 -10.36
N LEU A 319 -20.06 26.32 -11.31
CA LEU A 319 -21.34 26.56 -11.92
C LEU A 319 -22.37 25.52 -11.43
N LYS A 320 -23.37 25.95 -10.70
CA LYS A 320 -24.47 25.10 -10.23
C LYS A 320 -25.78 25.64 -10.73
N SER A 321 -26.67 24.74 -11.15
CA SER A 321 -28.07 25.12 -11.41
C SER A 321 -28.71 25.64 -10.11
N PRO A 322 -29.47 26.73 -10.15
CA PRO A 322 -30.20 27.21 -8.98
C PRO A 322 -31.27 26.17 -8.56
N GLU A 323 -31.49 26.07 -7.24
CA GLU A 323 -32.47 25.10 -6.67
C GLU A 323 -33.90 25.31 -7.23
N ASN A 324 -34.25 26.56 -7.51
CA ASN A 324 -35.54 26.97 -8.07
C ASN A 324 -35.46 27.34 -9.57
N GLY A 325 -34.55 26.70 -10.32
CA GLY A 325 -34.37 26.99 -11.75
C GLY A 325 -35.65 26.71 -12.57
N VAL A 326 -35.83 27.50 -13.64
CA VAL A 326 -36.95 27.31 -14.58
C VAL A 326 -36.80 25.99 -15.31
N GLN A 327 -37.78 25.11 -15.19
CA GLN A 327 -37.74 23.77 -15.80
C GLN A 327 -38.29 23.70 -17.22
N LYS A 328 -38.98 24.73 -17.70
CA LYS A 328 -39.54 24.83 -19.05
C LYS A 328 -39.20 26.19 -19.63
N VAL A 329 -38.64 26.14 -20.85
CA VAL A 329 -38.44 27.35 -21.66
C VAL A 329 -39.76 27.69 -22.34
N LYS A 330 -40.17 28.96 -22.34
CA LYS A 330 -41.47 29.38 -22.83
C LYS A 330 -41.56 29.33 -24.37
N ASP A 331 -40.58 29.90 -25.04
CA ASP A 331 -40.63 30.11 -26.52
C ASP A 331 -39.28 29.84 -27.22
N GLY A 332 -38.16 29.70 -26.50
CA GLY A 332 -36.83 29.43 -27.06
C GLY A 332 -36.16 30.66 -27.65
N SER A 333 -36.61 31.89 -27.34
CA SER A 333 -35.89 33.13 -27.62
C SER A 333 -34.71 33.25 -26.66
N VAL A 334 -33.61 33.91 -27.09
CA VAL A 334 -32.43 34.20 -26.29
C VAL A 334 -32.03 35.65 -26.44
N ASP A 335 -31.99 36.36 -25.33
CA ASP A 335 -31.59 37.75 -25.28
C ASP A 335 -30.27 37.89 -24.48
N PHE A 336 -29.27 38.47 -25.10
CA PHE A 336 -28.05 38.93 -24.45
C PHE A 336 -28.17 40.44 -24.26
N GLU A 337 -28.13 40.89 -23.03
CA GLU A 337 -28.24 42.32 -22.67
C GLU A 337 -26.94 42.71 -21.95
N GLN A 338 -26.07 43.48 -22.60
CA GLN A 338 -24.77 43.94 -22.08
C GLN A 338 -23.91 42.82 -21.45
N VAL A 339 -23.91 41.65 -22.10
CA VAL A 339 -23.24 40.48 -21.56
C VAL A 339 -21.72 40.58 -21.73
N SER A 340 -21.01 40.53 -20.58
CA SER A 340 -19.55 40.42 -20.57
C SER A 340 -19.13 39.10 -19.91
N PHE A 341 -18.25 38.36 -20.56
CA PHE A 341 -17.85 37.00 -20.10
C PHE A 341 -16.34 36.83 -20.05
N LYS A 342 -15.86 36.15 -19.02
CA LYS A 342 -14.49 35.66 -18.84
C LYS A 342 -14.49 34.18 -18.52
N TYR A 343 -13.59 33.39 -19.15
CA TYR A 343 -13.39 31.99 -18.83
C TYR A 343 -12.81 31.81 -17.42
N HIS A 344 -11.86 32.67 -17.01
CA HIS A 344 -11.29 32.71 -15.68
C HIS A 344 -11.50 34.05 -15.02
N LYS A 345 -11.84 34.08 -13.73
CA LYS A 345 -12.06 35.36 -13.00
C LYS A 345 -10.86 36.28 -13.04
N ASP A 346 -9.65 35.71 -13.07
CA ASP A 346 -8.37 36.45 -13.09
C ASP A 346 -7.88 36.76 -14.49
N ALA A 347 -8.64 36.46 -15.54
CA ALA A 347 -8.26 36.79 -16.92
C ALA A 347 -8.15 38.30 -17.08
N LYS A 348 -7.05 38.77 -17.69
CA LYS A 348 -6.79 40.21 -17.93
C LYS A 348 -7.75 40.86 -18.91
N ALA A 349 -8.31 40.08 -19.84
CA ALA A 349 -9.25 40.52 -20.84
C ALA A 349 -10.57 39.75 -20.78
N TYR A 350 -11.65 40.40 -21.20
CA TYR A 350 -12.92 39.74 -21.43
C TYR A 350 -12.88 38.92 -22.73
N ALA A 351 -13.44 37.74 -22.74
CA ALA A 351 -13.66 36.95 -23.95
C ALA A 351 -14.85 37.47 -24.75
N LEU A 352 -15.88 37.96 -24.04
CA LEU A 352 -16.99 38.77 -24.60
C LEU A 352 -17.08 40.05 -23.75
N SER A 353 -17.30 41.17 -24.38
CA SER A 353 -17.45 42.45 -23.71
C SER A 353 -18.63 43.21 -24.30
N ASP A 354 -19.58 43.51 -23.42
CA ASP A 354 -20.72 44.37 -23.70
C ASP A 354 -21.52 43.92 -24.96
N VAL A 355 -21.89 42.63 -25.00
CA VAL A 355 -22.59 42.01 -26.12
C VAL A 355 -24.09 42.15 -25.95
N ASP A 356 -24.74 42.85 -26.91
CA ASP A 356 -26.17 42.92 -27.05
C ASP A 356 -26.63 42.10 -28.27
N LEU A 357 -27.45 41.07 -28.07
CA LEU A 357 -27.91 40.21 -29.16
C LEU A 357 -29.30 39.62 -28.83
N HIS A 358 -30.22 39.82 -29.77
CA HIS A 358 -31.58 39.30 -29.64
C HIS A 358 -31.84 38.21 -30.67
N ILE A 359 -32.09 36.96 -30.20
CA ILE A 359 -32.35 35.80 -31.06
C ILE A 359 -33.81 35.40 -30.90
N LYS A 360 -34.57 35.40 -31.98
CA LYS A 360 -35.97 35.00 -31.98
C LYS A 360 -36.09 33.47 -32.01
N ALA A 361 -37.18 32.95 -31.44
CA ALA A 361 -37.50 31.52 -31.48
C ALA A 361 -37.46 30.99 -32.93
N GLY A 362 -36.72 29.86 -33.11
CA GLY A 362 -36.57 29.22 -34.44
C GLY A 362 -35.61 29.93 -35.43
N GLN A 363 -34.94 31.02 -35.02
CA GLN A 363 -33.95 31.70 -35.83
C GLN A 363 -32.62 30.97 -35.82
N THR A 364 -31.93 30.81 -36.95
CA THR A 364 -30.56 30.33 -37.08
C THR A 364 -29.62 31.50 -37.22
N ILE A 365 -28.59 31.57 -36.38
CA ILE A 365 -27.56 32.59 -36.40
C ILE A 365 -26.21 31.92 -36.61
N GLY A 366 -25.39 32.50 -37.52
CA GLY A 366 -23.98 32.16 -37.64
C GLY A 366 -23.14 33.18 -36.85
N LEU A 367 -22.24 32.68 -36.01
CA LEU A 367 -21.26 33.46 -35.23
C LEU A 367 -19.87 33.26 -35.81
#